data_d6276ca71bfa499195e48f44fab660b7
#
_entry.id   d6276ca71bfa499195e48f44fab660b7
#
_cell.length_a   1.000
_cell.length_b   1.000
_cell.length_c   1.000
_cell.angle_alpha   90.00
_cell.angle_beta   90.00
_cell.angle_gamma   90.00
#
_symmetry.space_group_name_H-M   'P 1'
#
loop_
_entity.id
_entity.type
_entity.pdbx_description
1 polymer ?
#
loop_
_entity_poly.entity_id
_entity_poly.type
_entity_poly.pdbx_seq_one_letter_code
_entity_poly.pdbx_strand_id
1 'polypeptide(L)'
;MKKTLLIVLLFAASFQLSAQQLMVGSYNIRYKNANDSLQGNVWSKRCQVICDQVNFMAPDIFGTQEVLYGQLQDMKKALDGYDYIGIGRDDGKRAGEHEAIFYKKDKIRLLDHGDFWLSETPEKPGLGWDAVCIRICTWGKFSVVVPDDGRRRGLFGRGPKPKETTFYYFNLHMDHVGIVARREAAKLVVNKIREIAQGAPVVLTGDFNVDQTNEIYTIFTQSGLLKDSYDAARIRFAENGTFNAFKTEYYTTSRIDHVFVSPELKVESYGVFTNSYWTPDETEETLKSSDAPQEISFDNYTRRNPSDHYPVFVKVRF
;
A
#
# COMPACT_ATOMS: atom_id res chain seq x y z
N MET A 1 -30.90 -59.08 30.78
CA MET A 1 -31.29 -57.96 29.87
C MET A 1 -30.20 -56.84 29.94
N LYS A 2 -29.30 -56.84 28.96
CA LYS A 2 -28.21 -55.81 28.87
C LYS A 2 -28.71 -54.62 28.05
N LYS A 3 -28.83 -53.45 28.66
CA LYS A 3 -29.17 -52.24 27.98
C LYS A 3 -27.88 -51.65 27.34
N THR A 4 -27.79 -51.71 26.02
CA THR A 4 -26.72 -51.14 25.26
C THR A 4 -27.00 -49.63 25.11
N LEU A 5 -26.18 -48.76 25.73
CA LEU A 5 -26.24 -47.32 25.63
C LEU A 5 -25.53 -46.89 24.35
N LEU A 6 -26.27 -46.40 23.36
CA LEU A 6 -25.76 -45.88 22.10
C LEU A 6 -25.35 -44.41 22.33
N ILE A 7 -24.05 -44.15 22.46
CA ILE A 7 -23.50 -42.78 22.53
C ILE A 7 -23.37 -42.29 21.10
N VAL A 8 -24.26 -41.39 20.70
CA VAL A 8 -24.13 -40.62 19.44
C VAL A 8 -23.18 -39.47 19.70
N LEU A 9 -21.92 -39.58 19.27
CA LEU A 9 -20.96 -38.50 19.22
C LEU A 9 -21.34 -37.58 18.07
N LEU A 10 -22.01 -36.46 18.36
CA LEU A 10 -22.19 -35.33 17.47
C LEU A 10 -20.84 -34.63 17.30
N PHE A 11 -20.10 -34.94 16.24
CA PHE A 11 -19.02 -34.12 15.75
C PHE A 11 -19.61 -32.82 15.20
N ALA A 12 -19.71 -31.80 16.02
CA ALA A 12 -19.89 -30.44 15.55
C ALA A 12 -18.60 -30.04 14.80
N ALA A 13 -18.56 -30.26 13.49
CA ALA A 13 -17.58 -29.71 12.63
C ALA A 13 -17.80 -28.18 12.65
N SER A 14 -17.07 -27.44 13.52
CA SER A 14 -16.98 -26.02 13.48
C SER A 14 -16.31 -25.66 12.14
N PHE A 15 -17.13 -25.30 11.16
CA PHE A 15 -16.65 -24.62 9.97
C PHE A 15 -16.09 -23.26 10.41
N GLN A 16 -14.81 -23.21 10.72
CA GLN A 16 -14.11 -21.96 10.74
C GLN A 16 -14.14 -21.43 9.29
N LEU A 17 -15.05 -20.50 9.01
CA LEU A 17 -14.88 -19.62 7.86
C LEU A 17 -13.50 -18.98 8.05
N SER A 18 -12.52 -19.45 7.27
CA SER A 18 -11.20 -18.80 7.24
C SER A 18 -11.44 -17.39 6.74
N ALA A 19 -11.42 -16.42 7.64
CA ALA A 19 -11.50 -15.03 7.28
C ALA A 19 -10.34 -14.73 6.33
N GLN A 20 -10.66 -14.13 5.18
CA GLN A 20 -9.65 -13.84 4.16
C GLN A 20 -8.72 -12.75 4.67
N GLN A 21 -7.43 -13.03 4.67
CA GLN A 21 -6.39 -12.09 5.09
C GLN A 21 -5.64 -11.58 3.87
N LEU A 22 -5.46 -10.27 3.80
CA LEU A 22 -4.65 -9.60 2.79
C LEU A 22 -3.55 -8.76 3.45
N MET A 23 -2.40 -8.69 2.77
CA MET A 23 -1.42 -7.65 3.01
C MET A 23 -1.64 -6.53 2.01
N VAL A 24 -2.02 -5.36 2.52
CA VAL A 24 -2.23 -4.14 1.73
C VAL A 24 -1.14 -3.13 2.05
N GLY A 25 -0.87 -2.15 1.18
CA GLY A 25 0.19 -1.19 1.45
C GLY A 25 0.14 0.10 0.65
N SER A 26 0.97 1.06 1.04
CA SER A 26 1.22 2.33 0.35
C SER A 26 2.72 2.57 0.24
N TYR A 27 3.18 3.03 -0.92
CA TYR A 27 4.57 3.36 -1.12
C TYR A 27 4.75 4.52 -2.11
N ASN A 28 5.02 5.72 -1.60
CA ASN A 28 5.54 6.79 -2.45
C ASN A 28 6.97 6.41 -2.86
N ILE A 29 7.17 6.10 -4.14
CA ILE A 29 8.45 5.60 -4.67
C ILE A 29 9.39 6.70 -5.13
N ARG A 30 8.98 7.95 -5.04
CA ARG A 30 9.66 9.13 -5.56
C ARG A 30 9.87 9.07 -7.08
N TYR A 31 9.38 10.05 -7.80
CA TYR A 31 9.59 10.14 -9.25
C TYR A 31 11.07 10.31 -9.62
N LYS A 32 11.41 9.81 -10.81
CA LYS A 32 12.76 9.95 -11.37
C LYS A 32 13.01 11.39 -11.78
N ASN A 33 14.04 12.00 -11.20
CA ASN A 33 14.47 13.36 -11.57
C ASN A 33 16.00 13.50 -11.56
N ALA A 34 16.50 14.58 -12.18
CA ALA A 34 17.93 14.81 -12.33
C ALA A 34 18.61 15.16 -10.99
N ASN A 35 17.94 15.95 -10.13
CA ASN A 35 18.54 16.39 -8.86
C ASN A 35 18.81 15.20 -7.93
N ASP A 36 17.84 14.30 -7.78
CA ASP A 36 18.03 13.10 -6.97
C ASP A 36 19.15 12.21 -7.54
N SER A 37 19.26 12.15 -8.88
CA SER A 37 20.32 11.39 -9.55
C SER A 37 21.71 11.97 -9.27
N LEU A 38 21.87 13.30 -9.28
CA LEU A 38 23.11 13.98 -8.93
C LEU A 38 23.52 13.76 -7.47
N GLN A 39 22.55 13.53 -6.58
CA GLN A 39 22.79 13.20 -5.18
C GLN A 39 23.04 11.70 -4.94
N GLY A 40 23.14 10.90 -6.02
CA GLY A 40 23.38 9.45 -5.95
C GLY A 40 22.10 8.60 -5.77
N ASN A 41 20.91 9.22 -5.74
CA ASN A 41 19.63 8.53 -5.63
C ASN A 41 19.07 8.14 -7.00
N VAL A 42 19.90 7.50 -7.83
CA VAL A 42 19.57 7.13 -9.21
C VAL A 42 18.43 6.10 -9.25
N TRP A 43 17.40 6.35 -10.09
CA TRP A 43 16.24 5.46 -10.20
C TRP A 43 16.59 4.01 -10.49
N SER A 44 17.53 3.74 -11.40
CA SER A 44 17.91 2.37 -11.77
C SER A 44 18.39 1.53 -10.58
N LYS A 45 19.05 2.15 -9.59
CA LYS A 45 19.43 1.48 -8.33
C LYS A 45 18.27 1.39 -7.37
N ARG A 46 17.53 2.50 -7.18
CA ARG A 46 16.37 2.54 -6.28
C ARG A 46 15.28 1.56 -6.72
N CYS A 47 15.02 1.45 -8.02
CA CYS A 47 14.02 0.54 -8.58
C CYS A 47 14.26 -0.92 -8.16
N GLN A 48 15.52 -1.39 -8.27
CA GLN A 48 15.85 -2.75 -7.86
C GLN A 48 15.54 -2.98 -6.38
N VAL A 49 16.00 -2.09 -5.51
CA VAL A 49 15.81 -2.21 -4.06
C VAL A 49 14.32 -2.13 -3.68
N ILE A 50 13.56 -1.21 -4.30
CA ILE A 50 12.11 -1.08 -4.10
C ILE A 50 11.39 -2.37 -4.52
N CYS A 51 11.72 -2.90 -5.71
CA CYS A 51 11.07 -4.11 -6.21
C CYS A 51 11.47 -5.35 -5.40
N ASP A 52 12.71 -5.47 -4.95
CA ASP A 52 13.16 -6.55 -4.07
C ASP A 52 12.43 -6.49 -2.73
N GLN A 53 12.26 -5.30 -2.16
CA GLN A 53 11.48 -5.11 -0.94
C GLN A 53 10.02 -5.52 -1.13
N VAL A 54 9.38 -5.11 -2.22
CA VAL A 54 8.01 -5.49 -2.56
C VAL A 54 7.90 -7.01 -2.78
N ASN A 55 8.83 -7.61 -3.51
CA ASN A 55 8.84 -9.06 -3.75
C ASN A 55 9.03 -9.85 -2.44
N PHE A 56 9.91 -9.37 -1.54
CA PHE A 56 10.13 -9.98 -0.23
C PHE A 56 8.91 -9.88 0.70
N MET A 57 8.33 -8.68 0.81
CA MET A 57 7.14 -8.44 1.62
C MET A 57 5.90 -9.08 1.01
N ALA A 58 5.89 -9.21 -0.30
CA ALA A 58 4.85 -9.86 -1.09
C ALA A 58 3.42 -9.35 -0.79
N PRO A 59 3.16 -8.01 -0.73
CA PRO A 59 1.82 -7.50 -0.50
C PRO A 59 0.86 -8.02 -1.57
N ASP A 60 -0.39 -8.26 -1.18
CA ASP A 60 -1.41 -8.75 -2.12
C ASP A 60 -1.88 -7.64 -3.04
N ILE A 61 -1.94 -6.41 -2.51
CA ILE A 61 -2.32 -5.19 -3.23
C ILE A 61 -1.68 -3.97 -2.54
N PHE A 62 -1.15 -3.03 -3.32
CA PHE A 62 -0.57 -1.81 -2.77
C PHE A 62 -0.67 -0.64 -3.74
N GLY A 63 -0.84 0.56 -3.18
CA GLY A 63 -0.80 1.82 -3.92
C GLY A 63 0.62 2.37 -4.00
N THR A 64 0.92 3.02 -5.12
CA THR A 64 2.18 3.77 -5.31
C THR A 64 1.88 5.21 -5.65
N GLN A 65 2.77 6.13 -5.27
CA GLN A 65 2.67 7.55 -5.60
C GLN A 65 3.94 8.01 -6.30
N GLU A 66 3.84 9.11 -7.06
CA GLU A 66 4.92 9.74 -7.83
C GLU A 66 5.49 8.87 -8.97
N VAL A 67 4.74 7.91 -9.46
CA VAL A 67 5.26 6.96 -10.44
C VAL A 67 5.13 7.51 -11.86
N LEU A 68 6.22 7.84 -12.53
CA LEU A 68 6.21 8.17 -13.95
C LEU A 68 5.99 6.91 -14.80
N TYR A 69 5.42 7.07 -16.00
CA TYR A 69 5.11 5.94 -16.88
C TYR A 69 6.32 5.00 -17.13
N GLY A 70 7.53 5.57 -17.32
CA GLY A 70 8.74 4.74 -17.45
C GLY A 70 9.06 3.93 -16.20
N GLN A 71 8.87 4.52 -15.00
CA GLN A 71 9.05 3.81 -13.73
C GLN A 71 8.01 2.70 -13.55
N LEU A 72 6.74 2.92 -13.97
CA LEU A 72 5.72 1.86 -14.00
C LEU A 72 6.15 0.65 -14.84
N GLN A 73 6.74 0.90 -16.02
CA GLN A 73 7.20 -0.18 -16.89
C GLN A 73 8.38 -0.94 -16.26
N ASP A 74 9.31 -0.24 -15.62
CA ASP A 74 10.42 -0.86 -14.90
C ASP A 74 9.92 -1.73 -13.75
N MET A 75 9.01 -1.22 -12.93
CA MET A 75 8.38 -1.95 -11.82
C MET A 75 7.57 -3.15 -12.33
N LYS A 76 6.75 -2.96 -13.38
CA LYS A 76 5.96 -4.05 -13.97
C LYS A 76 6.82 -5.21 -14.44
N LYS A 77 8.01 -4.92 -14.95
CA LYS A 77 8.99 -5.94 -15.38
C LYS A 77 9.65 -6.66 -14.19
N ALA A 78 9.88 -5.94 -13.09
CA ALA A 78 10.60 -6.46 -11.92
C ALA A 78 9.68 -7.11 -10.87
N LEU A 79 8.37 -6.82 -10.90
CA LEU A 79 7.37 -7.36 -9.98
C LEU A 79 6.62 -8.53 -10.65
N ASP A 80 7.15 -9.73 -10.52
CA ASP A 80 6.52 -10.92 -11.08
C ASP A 80 5.18 -11.23 -10.41
N GLY A 81 4.20 -11.64 -11.21
CA GLY A 81 2.86 -11.97 -10.73
C GLY A 81 1.95 -10.77 -10.49
N TYR A 82 2.45 -9.54 -10.50
CA TYR A 82 1.62 -8.34 -10.34
C TYR A 82 1.08 -7.79 -11.66
N ASP A 83 -0.08 -7.16 -11.57
CA ASP A 83 -0.61 -6.24 -12.56
C ASP A 83 -0.92 -4.91 -11.88
N TYR A 84 -1.24 -3.86 -12.66
CA TYR A 84 -1.58 -2.55 -12.10
C TYR A 84 -2.72 -1.88 -12.86
N ILE A 85 -3.37 -0.93 -12.18
CA ILE A 85 -4.30 0.06 -12.76
C ILE A 85 -3.83 1.47 -12.38
N GLY A 86 -4.31 2.47 -13.11
CA GLY A 86 -4.01 3.90 -12.91
C GLY A 86 -3.54 4.55 -14.20
N ILE A 87 -3.80 5.84 -14.32
CA ILE A 87 -3.49 6.66 -15.49
C ILE A 87 -2.62 7.87 -15.08
N GLY A 88 -1.96 8.50 -16.05
CA GLY A 88 -1.19 9.72 -15.83
C GLY A 88 -2.07 10.91 -15.50
N ARG A 89 -1.74 11.61 -14.43
CA ARG A 89 -2.56 12.70 -13.88
C ARG A 89 -2.69 13.91 -14.80
N ASP A 90 -1.71 14.14 -15.71
CA ASP A 90 -1.68 15.35 -16.53
C ASP A 90 -2.57 15.27 -17.79
N ASP A 91 -2.77 14.08 -18.34
CA ASP A 91 -3.52 13.88 -19.59
C ASP A 91 -4.59 12.79 -19.53
N GLY A 92 -4.71 12.12 -18.39
CA GLY A 92 -5.61 10.96 -18.26
C GLY A 92 -5.15 9.74 -19.04
N LYS A 93 -3.86 9.67 -19.41
CA LYS A 93 -3.26 8.55 -20.17
C LYS A 93 -1.90 8.15 -19.60
N ARG A 94 -0.82 8.84 -20.01
CA ARG A 94 0.56 8.48 -19.65
C ARG A 94 1.41 9.65 -19.15
N ALA A 95 0.94 10.89 -19.29
CA ALA A 95 1.68 12.06 -18.88
C ALA A 95 1.50 12.35 -17.39
N GLY A 96 2.58 12.79 -16.77
CA GLY A 96 2.63 13.06 -15.34
C GLY A 96 2.82 11.81 -14.48
N GLU A 97 2.65 11.99 -13.19
CA GLU A 97 2.71 10.92 -12.21
C GLU A 97 1.43 10.08 -12.23
N HIS A 98 1.55 8.84 -11.78
CA HIS A 98 0.46 7.89 -11.62
C HIS A 98 0.36 7.49 -10.15
N GLU A 99 -0.84 7.49 -9.62
CA GLU A 99 -1.16 6.89 -8.33
C GLU A 99 -1.63 5.46 -8.57
N ALA A 100 -0.69 4.60 -9.05
CA ALA A 100 -1.02 3.26 -9.49
C ALA A 100 -1.33 2.32 -8.33
N ILE A 101 -2.22 1.36 -8.60
CA ILE A 101 -2.54 0.26 -7.67
C ILE A 101 -2.02 -1.04 -8.29
N PHE A 102 -1.00 -1.63 -7.66
CA PHE A 102 -0.46 -2.94 -8.03
C PHE A 102 -1.18 -4.04 -7.24
N TYR A 103 -1.50 -5.16 -7.90
CA TYR A 103 -2.17 -6.30 -7.28
C TYR A 103 -1.67 -7.63 -7.83
N LYS A 104 -1.62 -8.67 -6.98
CA LYS A 104 -1.25 -10.04 -7.37
C LYS A 104 -2.38 -10.71 -8.14
N LYS A 105 -2.12 -11.10 -9.39
CA LYS A 105 -3.11 -11.70 -10.32
C LYS A 105 -3.63 -13.06 -9.87
N ASP A 106 -2.84 -13.82 -9.16
CA ASP A 106 -3.20 -15.15 -8.66
C ASP A 106 -4.12 -15.10 -7.43
N LYS A 107 -4.11 -13.97 -6.70
CA LYS A 107 -4.86 -13.79 -5.46
C LYS A 107 -5.96 -12.74 -5.54
N ILE A 108 -5.81 -11.76 -6.41
CA ILE A 108 -6.72 -10.62 -6.55
C ILE A 108 -7.20 -10.52 -8.01
N ARG A 109 -8.52 -10.45 -8.19
CA ARG A 109 -9.15 -10.23 -9.49
C ARG A 109 -9.74 -8.83 -9.54
N LEU A 110 -9.36 -8.05 -10.54
CA LEU A 110 -9.95 -6.76 -10.85
C LEU A 110 -11.34 -6.96 -11.46
N LEU A 111 -12.35 -6.27 -10.94
CA LEU A 111 -13.74 -6.32 -11.41
C LEU A 111 -14.16 -5.03 -12.11
N ASP A 112 -13.69 -3.87 -11.60
CA ASP A 112 -13.98 -2.55 -12.12
C ASP A 112 -12.91 -1.56 -11.64
N HIS A 113 -12.71 -0.45 -12.35
CA HIS A 113 -11.75 0.57 -11.94
C HIS A 113 -12.07 1.93 -12.56
N GLY A 114 -11.45 2.97 -12.02
CA GLY A 114 -11.52 4.32 -12.55
C GLY A 114 -10.59 5.26 -11.82
N ASP A 115 -10.62 6.50 -12.28
CA ASP A 115 -9.79 7.56 -11.76
C ASP A 115 -10.64 8.83 -11.64
N PHE A 116 -10.30 9.70 -10.69
CA PHE A 116 -10.89 11.04 -10.58
C PHE A 116 -9.87 12.03 -10.07
N TRP A 117 -9.91 13.26 -10.59
CA TRP A 117 -9.00 14.32 -10.19
C TRP A 117 -9.45 14.98 -8.89
N LEU A 118 -8.47 15.34 -8.07
CA LEU A 118 -8.69 16.04 -6.81
C LEU A 118 -8.85 17.53 -7.07
N SER A 119 -9.95 17.88 -7.72
CA SER A 119 -10.29 19.25 -8.16
C SER A 119 -11.81 19.46 -8.16
N GLU A 120 -12.23 20.68 -8.45
CA GLU A 120 -13.65 21.04 -8.64
C GLU A 120 -14.27 20.35 -9.88
N THR A 121 -13.44 19.80 -10.75
CA THR A 121 -13.85 19.06 -11.97
C THR A 121 -13.22 17.66 -11.97
N PRO A 122 -13.70 16.74 -11.11
CA PRO A 122 -13.05 15.47 -10.90
C PRO A 122 -13.07 14.51 -12.10
N GLU A 123 -13.82 14.82 -13.15
CA GLU A 123 -13.93 14.02 -14.38
C GLU A 123 -12.84 14.30 -15.42
N LYS A 124 -11.98 15.27 -15.21
CA LYS A 124 -10.93 15.66 -16.16
C LYS A 124 -9.68 16.23 -15.48
N PRO A 125 -8.50 16.15 -16.14
CA PRO A 125 -7.27 16.76 -15.64
C PRO A 125 -7.43 18.24 -15.34
N GLY A 126 -6.93 18.67 -14.18
CA GLY A 126 -6.92 20.08 -13.77
C GLY A 126 -6.35 20.29 -12.38
N LEU A 127 -5.86 21.50 -12.13
CA LEU A 127 -5.52 21.94 -10.77
C LEU A 127 -6.80 22.11 -9.96
N GLY A 128 -6.79 21.68 -8.70
CA GLY A 128 -7.89 21.87 -7.76
C GLY A 128 -7.58 22.99 -6.78
N TRP A 129 -8.52 23.92 -6.60
CA TRP A 129 -8.48 24.99 -5.60
C TRP A 129 -7.14 25.76 -5.62
N ASP A 130 -6.37 25.72 -4.52
CA ASP A 130 -5.05 26.34 -4.38
C ASP A 130 -3.87 25.36 -4.59
N ALA A 131 -4.12 24.21 -5.24
CA ALA A 131 -3.10 23.21 -5.52
C ALA A 131 -2.00 23.75 -6.47
N VAL A 132 -0.76 23.33 -6.24
CA VAL A 132 0.37 23.65 -7.12
C VAL A 132 0.67 22.55 -8.15
N CYS A 133 0.08 21.37 -7.97
CA CYS A 133 0.18 20.22 -8.87
C CYS A 133 -1.20 19.61 -9.16
N ILE A 134 -1.37 19.08 -10.37
CA ILE A 134 -2.54 18.24 -10.66
C ILE A 134 -2.47 16.98 -9.78
N ARG A 135 -3.58 16.62 -9.14
CA ARG A 135 -3.67 15.47 -8.24
C ARG A 135 -4.83 14.56 -8.66
N ILE A 136 -4.63 13.27 -8.49
CA ILE A 136 -5.57 12.24 -8.93
C ILE A 136 -5.74 11.19 -7.83
N CYS A 137 -6.88 10.51 -7.83
CA CYS A 137 -7.14 9.31 -7.06
C CYS A 137 -7.53 8.19 -8.03
N THR A 138 -6.77 7.09 -7.99
CA THR A 138 -7.11 5.85 -8.70
C THR A 138 -7.90 4.94 -7.78
N TRP A 139 -8.91 4.25 -8.30
CA TRP A 139 -9.66 3.25 -7.54
C TRP A 139 -9.90 1.98 -8.34
N GLY A 140 -10.06 0.88 -7.63
CA GLY A 140 -10.45 -0.39 -8.20
C GLY A 140 -11.42 -1.16 -7.31
N LYS A 141 -12.34 -1.88 -7.92
CA LYS A 141 -13.16 -2.90 -7.29
C LYS A 141 -12.51 -4.25 -7.52
N PHE A 142 -12.22 -4.94 -6.45
CA PHE A 142 -11.50 -6.21 -6.50
C PHE A 142 -12.28 -7.33 -5.82
N SER A 143 -11.95 -8.57 -6.18
CA SER A 143 -12.36 -9.74 -5.43
C SER A 143 -11.15 -10.59 -5.06
N VAL A 144 -11.20 -11.22 -3.88
CA VAL A 144 -10.18 -12.17 -3.45
C VAL A 144 -10.47 -13.52 -4.09
N VAL A 145 -9.50 -14.04 -4.84
CA VAL A 145 -9.59 -15.38 -5.43
C VAL A 145 -9.45 -16.41 -4.32
N VAL A 146 -10.47 -17.24 -4.14
CA VAL A 146 -10.40 -18.37 -3.21
C VAL A 146 -9.94 -19.60 -3.99
N PRO A 147 -8.76 -20.16 -3.70
CA PRO A 147 -8.31 -21.38 -4.34
C PRO A 147 -9.33 -22.50 -4.16
N ASP A 148 -9.66 -23.21 -5.24
CA ASP A 148 -10.41 -24.48 -5.14
C ASP A 148 -9.45 -25.55 -4.61
N ASP A 149 -9.50 -25.82 -3.30
CA ASP A 149 -8.62 -26.78 -2.63
C ASP A 149 -8.99 -28.24 -2.92
N GLY A 150 -9.95 -28.49 -3.80
CA GLY A 150 -10.40 -29.83 -4.20
C GLY A 150 -10.99 -30.68 -3.06
N ARG A 151 -10.89 -30.26 -1.80
CA ARG A 151 -11.34 -31.00 -0.61
C ARG A 151 -12.84 -30.91 -0.37
N ARG A 152 -13.55 -30.07 -1.13
CA ARG A 152 -14.99 -29.82 -0.97
C ARG A 152 -15.90 -30.72 -1.80
N ARG A 153 -15.37 -31.78 -2.39
CA ARG A 153 -16.17 -32.83 -3.00
C ARG A 153 -16.65 -33.79 -1.91
N GLY A 154 -17.69 -33.40 -1.17
CA GLY A 154 -18.37 -34.34 -0.28
C GLY A 154 -18.96 -35.48 -1.09
N LEU A 155 -19.25 -36.62 -0.41
CA LEU A 155 -19.79 -37.85 -0.99
C LEU A 155 -21.11 -37.63 -1.78
N PHE A 156 -21.77 -36.48 -1.63
CA PHE A 156 -23.09 -36.16 -2.20
C PHE A 156 -23.10 -34.90 -3.10
N GLY A 157 -21.97 -34.49 -3.69
CA GLY A 157 -21.96 -33.40 -4.65
C GLY A 157 -21.18 -32.16 -4.22
N ARG A 158 -21.22 -31.09 -5.06
CA ARG A 158 -20.49 -29.84 -4.82
C ARG A 158 -21.01 -29.13 -3.56
N GLY A 159 -20.15 -28.98 -2.57
CA GLY A 159 -20.42 -28.06 -1.45
C GLY A 159 -20.66 -26.61 -1.95
N PRO A 160 -21.23 -25.74 -1.11
CA PRO A 160 -21.47 -24.35 -1.49
C PRO A 160 -20.17 -23.70 -1.98
N LYS A 161 -20.26 -22.97 -3.12
CA LYS A 161 -19.12 -22.20 -3.61
C LYS A 161 -18.65 -21.24 -2.51
N PRO A 162 -17.33 -21.07 -2.31
CA PRO A 162 -16.84 -20.09 -1.36
C PRO A 162 -17.41 -18.72 -1.72
N LYS A 163 -17.88 -17.98 -0.71
CA LYS A 163 -18.37 -16.62 -0.91
C LYS A 163 -17.20 -15.78 -1.32
N GLU A 164 -17.26 -15.22 -2.52
CA GLU A 164 -16.27 -14.29 -3.03
C GLU A 164 -16.34 -12.99 -2.21
N THR A 165 -15.20 -12.57 -1.64
CA THR A 165 -15.12 -11.31 -0.91
C THR A 165 -14.72 -10.21 -1.87
N THR A 166 -15.59 -9.22 -2.04
CA THR A 166 -15.31 -8.03 -2.84
C THR A 166 -14.98 -6.85 -1.94
N PHE A 167 -14.07 -6.00 -2.39
CA PHE A 167 -13.68 -4.78 -1.70
C PHE A 167 -13.26 -3.72 -2.71
N TYR A 168 -13.19 -2.47 -2.25
CA TYR A 168 -12.66 -1.36 -3.04
C TYR A 168 -11.31 -0.92 -2.48
N TYR A 169 -10.42 -0.56 -3.38
CA TYR A 169 -9.12 -0.01 -3.06
C TYR A 169 -8.98 1.34 -3.73
N PHE A 170 -8.64 2.37 -2.97
CA PHE A 170 -8.39 3.73 -3.44
C PHE A 170 -6.94 4.10 -3.15
N ASN A 171 -6.29 4.80 -4.07
CA ASN A 171 -4.93 5.29 -3.91
C ASN A 171 -4.82 6.72 -4.41
N LEU A 172 -4.23 7.60 -3.62
CA LEU A 172 -4.15 9.02 -3.92
C LEU A 172 -2.79 9.62 -3.56
N HIS A 173 -2.54 10.82 -4.10
CA HIS A 173 -1.49 11.71 -3.63
C HIS A 173 -2.08 13.13 -3.54
N MET A 174 -2.14 13.70 -2.33
CA MET A 174 -2.69 15.04 -2.10
C MET A 174 -1.65 16.12 -2.34
N ASP A 175 -2.10 17.37 -2.55
CA ASP A 175 -1.18 18.48 -2.81
C ASP A 175 -0.30 18.79 -1.58
N HIS A 176 0.98 19.08 -1.80
CA HIS A 176 1.94 19.32 -0.73
C HIS A 176 1.97 20.78 -0.24
N VAL A 177 1.35 21.73 -0.96
CA VAL A 177 1.32 23.16 -0.63
C VAL A 177 -0.08 23.65 -0.31
N GLY A 178 -1.05 23.40 -1.21
CA GLY A 178 -2.41 23.92 -1.13
C GLY A 178 -3.18 23.38 0.07
N ILE A 179 -3.46 24.21 1.06
CA ILE A 179 -4.21 23.82 2.27
C ILE A 179 -5.68 23.62 1.94
N VAL A 180 -6.27 24.52 1.14
CA VAL A 180 -7.66 24.40 0.69
C VAL A 180 -7.80 23.16 -0.20
N ALA A 181 -6.86 22.96 -1.13
CA ALA A 181 -6.84 21.79 -1.99
C ALA A 181 -6.83 20.48 -1.20
N ARG A 182 -5.97 20.34 -0.18
CA ARG A 182 -5.98 19.15 0.68
C ARG A 182 -7.29 18.96 1.42
N ARG A 183 -7.85 20.03 2.00
CA ARG A 183 -9.11 19.96 2.75
C ARG A 183 -10.29 19.57 1.86
N GLU A 184 -10.44 20.21 0.72
CA GLU A 184 -11.54 19.92 -0.20
C GLU A 184 -11.38 18.60 -0.92
N ALA A 185 -10.12 18.20 -1.27
CA ALA A 185 -9.80 16.88 -1.78
C ALA A 185 -10.18 15.77 -0.77
N ALA A 186 -9.91 15.95 0.52
CA ALA A 186 -10.31 14.99 1.56
C ALA A 186 -11.83 14.79 1.58
N LYS A 187 -12.61 15.89 1.54
CA LYS A 187 -14.08 15.82 1.46
C LYS A 187 -14.54 15.13 0.18
N LEU A 188 -13.95 15.47 -0.96
CA LEU A 188 -14.26 14.87 -2.25
C LEU A 188 -14.02 13.35 -2.21
N VAL A 189 -12.87 12.91 -1.72
CA VAL A 189 -12.51 11.48 -1.62
C VAL A 189 -13.50 10.73 -0.73
N VAL A 190 -13.84 11.26 0.45
CA VAL A 190 -14.85 10.64 1.34
C VAL A 190 -16.21 10.52 0.65
N ASN A 191 -16.62 11.54 -0.12
CA ASN A 191 -17.88 11.49 -0.88
C ASN A 191 -17.81 10.47 -2.03
N LYS A 192 -16.69 10.42 -2.76
CA LYS A 192 -16.48 9.44 -3.83
C LYS A 192 -16.43 8.01 -3.30
N ILE A 193 -15.83 7.77 -2.15
CA ILE A 193 -15.88 6.47 -1.48
C ILE A 193 -17.32 6.06 -1.18
N ARG A 194 -18.14 6.97 -0.64
CA ARG A 194 -19.56 6.70 -0.35
C ARG A 194 -20.36 6.38 -1.61
N GLU A 195 -20.11 7.14 -2.69
CA GLU A 195 -20.77 6.99 -3.99
C GLU A 195 -20.38 5.66 -4.67
N ILE A 196 -19.08 5.36 -4.72
CA ILE A 196 -18.52 4.24 -5.50
C ILE A 196 -18.64 2.92 -4.74
N ALA A 197 -18.24 2.88 -3.47
CA ALA A 197 -18.19 1.63 -2.70
C ALA A 197 -19.56 1.21 -2.12
N GLN A 198 -20.49 2.14 -1.92
CA GLN A 198 -21.89 1.88 -1.48
C GLN A 198 -21.97 0.93 -0.27
N GLY A 199 -21.09 1.12 0.71
CA GLY A 199 -21.05 0.33 1.94
C GLY A 199 -20.26 -0.99 1.85
N ALA A 200 -19.66 -1.30 0.71
CA ALA A 200 -18.70 -2.41 0.63
C ALA A 200 -17.38 -2.07 1.34
N PRO A 201 -16.59 -3.08 1.77
CA PRO A 201 -15.30 -2.85 2.40
C PRO A 201 -14.35 -2.01 1.55
N VAL A 202 -13.66 -1.06 2.20
CA VAL A 202 -12.75 -0.11 1.55
C VAL A 202 -11.37 -0.15 2.20
N VAL A 203 -10.33 -0.04 1.37
CA VAL A 203 -8.98 0.33 1.75
C VAL A 203 -8.64 1.61 1.00
N LEU A 204 -8.21 2.65 1.71
CA LEU A 204 -7.73 3.91 1.14
C LEU A 204 -6.26 4.10 1.53
N THR A 205 -5.40 4.27 0.53
CA THR A 205 -3.96 4.48 0.71
C THR A 205 -3.50 5.75 0.02
N GLY A 206 -2.33 6.23 0.38
CA GLY A 206 -1.72 7.35 -0.33
C GLY A 206 -0.71 8.12 0.49
N ASP A 207 -0.09 9.07 -0.18
CA ASP A 207 0.59 10.20 0.42
C ASP A 207 -0.42 11.35 0.56
N PHE A 208 -0.80 11.62 1.80
CA PHE A 208 -1.82 12.64 2.10
C PHE A 208 -1.21 14.03 2.29
N ASN A 209 0.12 14.13 2.38
CA ASN A 209 0.83 15.36 2.71
C ASN A 209 0.28 16.08 3.97
N VAL A 210 -0.35 15.33 4.85
CA VAL A 210 -0.78 15.72 6.19
C VAL A 210 -0.51 14.58 7.17
N ASP A 211 -0.05 14.92 8.35
CA ASP A 211 0.19 13.93 9.38
C ASP A 211 -1.05 13.73 10.28
N GLN A 212 -0.95 12.78 11.18
CA GLN A 212 -2.03 12.37 12.09
C GLN A 212 -2.50 13.45 13.05
N THR A 213 -1.79 14.58 13.16
CA THR A 213 -2.15 15.73 14.03
C THR A 213 -2.91 16.81 13.28
N ASN A 214 -2.94 16.75 11.96
CA ASN A 214 -3.59 17.75 11.11
C ASN A 214 -5.11 17.60 11.10
N GLU A 215 -5.84 18.73 11.09
CA GLU A 215 -7.30 18.73 11.02
C GLU A 215 -7.86 17.98 9.80
N ILE A 216 -7.15 18.03 8.66
CA ILE A 216 -7.57 17.36 7.42
C ILE A 216 -7.59 15.85 7.58
N TYR A 217 -6.66 15.28 8.34
CA TYR A 217 -6.66 13.86 8.70
C TYR A 217 -7.98 13.45 9.39
N THR A 218 -8.55 14.35 10.20
CA THR A 218 -9.81 14.05 10.91
C THR A 218 -11.00 13.91 9.97
N ILE A 219 -10.96 14.51 8.76
CA ILE A 219 -12.01 14.35 7.74
C ILE A 219 -12.18 12.87 7.36
N PHE A 220 -11.08 12.13 7.27
CA PHE A 220 -11.10 10.69 6.98
C PHE A 220 -11.55 9.88 8.18
N THR A 221 -10.95 10.08 9.36
CA THR A 221 -11.20 9.26 10.56
C THR A 221 -12.57 9.53 11.20
N GLN A 222 -13.14 10.71 11.00
CA GLN A 222 -14.48 11.07 11.50
C GLN A 222 -15.59 10.89 10.45
N SER A 223 -15.26 10.39 9.25
CA SER A 223 -16.23 10.17 8.16
C SER A 223 -17.29 9.10 8.48
N GLY A 224 -17.03 8.25 9.45
CA GLY A 224 -17.80 7.04 9.73
C GLY A 224 -17.56 5.90 8.74
N LEU A 225 -16.78 6.14 7.66
CA LEU A 225 -16.47 5.16 6.63
C LEU A 225 -15.09 4.52 6.80
N LEU A 226 -14.17 5.18 7.51
CA LEU A 226 -12.76 4.84 7.58
C LEU A 226 -12.24 4.95 9.01
N LYS A 227 -11.27 4.09 9.33
CA LYS A 227 -10.43 4.19 10.53
C LYS A 227 -8.97 4.08 10.13
N ASP A 228 -8.06 4.72 10.88
CA ASP A 228 -6.63 4.56 10.65
C ASP A 228 -6.19 3.14 11.05
N SER A 229 -5.53 2.46 10.13
CA SER A 229 -4.97 1.13 10.38
C SER A 229 -3.85 1.14 11.43
N TYR A 230 -3.14 2.26 11.60
CA TYR A 230 -2.15 2.41 12.67
C TYR A 230 -2.81 2.28 14.04
N ASP A 231 -3.89 3.02 14.28
CA ASP A 231 -4.58 3.01 15.57
C ASP A 231 -5.31 1.68 15.82
N ALA A 232 -5.86 1.09 14.77
CA ALA A 232 -6.59 -0.16 14.82
C ALA A 232 -5.71 -1.42 14.90
N ALA A 233 -4.40 -1.31 14.64
CA ALA A 233 -3.50 -2.44 14.58
C ALA A 233 -3.24 -3.07 15.95
N ARG A 234 -3.34 -4.40 16.02
CA ARG A 234 -2.95 -5.19 17.19
C ARG A 234 -1.43 -5.18 17.41
N ILE A 235 -0.65 -5.23 16.32
CA ILE A 235 0.82 -5.20 16.34
C ILE A 235 1.27 -4.02 15.49
N ARG A 236 2.18 -3.19 16.03
CA ARG A 236 2.81 -2.09 15.31
C ARG A 236 4.30 -2.30 15.25
N PHE A 237 4.85 -2.16 14.05
CA PHE A 237 6.28 -2.06 13.77
C PHE A 237 6.51 -0.75 13.02
N ALA A 238 6.58 0.36 13.76
CA ALA A 238 6.55 1.72 13.22
C ALA A 238 7.29 2.68 14.14
N GLU A 239 8.60 2.46 14.30
CA GLU A 239 9.48 3.28 15.13
C GLU A 239 9.74 4.66 14.52
N ASN A 240 9.45 4.86 13.23
CA ASN A 240 9.62 6.11 12.51
C ASN A 240 8.32 6.50 11.80
N GLY A 241 8.16 7.79 11.50
CA GLY A 241 7.18 8.27 10.55
C GLY A 241 7.50 7.83 9.12
N THR A 242 6.76 8.34 8.14
CA THR A 242 6.81 7.79 6.78
C THR A 242 7.70 8.57 5.81
N PHE A 243 8.07 9.82 6.11
CA PHE A 243 8.92 10.66 5.27
C PHE A 243 10.33 10.76 5.83
N ASN A 244 11.36 10.65 4.97
CA ASN A 244 12.78 10.65 5.35
C ASN A 244 13.65 11.61 4.53
N ALA A 245 13.13 12.24 3.46
CA ALA A 245 13.87 13.17 2.59
C ALA A 245 15.21 12.61 2.05
N PHE A 246 15.30 11.31 1.80
CA PHE A 246 16.54 10.57 1.48
C PHE A 246 17.64 10.63 2.56
N LYS A 247 17.32 11.07 3.78
CA LYS A 247 18.27 11.16 4.90
C LYS A 247 18.13 9.95 5.80
N THR A 248 19.21 9.19 5.96
CA THR A 248 19.21 7.95 6.76
C THR A 248 19.32 8.22 8.25
N GLU A 249 19.70 9.44 8.63
CA GLU A 249 19.86 9.93 10.01
C GLU A 249 18.63 10.70 10.52
N TYR A 250 17.61 10.96 9.69
CA TYR A 250 16.43 11.72 10.10
C TYR A 250 15.39 10.82 10.75
N TYR A 251 14.85 11.33 11.84
CA TYR A 251 13.75 10.73 12.57
C TYR A 251 12.57 11.71 12.67
N THR A 252 11.38 11.18 12.52
CA THR A 252 10.12 11.89 12.73
C THR A 252 9.06 10.93 13.23
N THR A 253 8.07 11.44 13.96
CA THR A 253 6.85 10.72 14.31
C THR A 253 5.70 10.99 13.33
N SER A 254 5.88 11.95 12.41
CA SER A 254 4.86 12.34 11.43
C SER A 254 4.68 11.25 10.38
N ARG A 255 3.47 10.75 10.25
CA ARG A 255 3.06 9.81 9.22
C ARG A 255 2.21 10.57 8.21
N ILE A 256 2.72 10.79 7.00
CA ILE A 256 2.00 11.45 5.90
C ILE A 256 1.50 10.45 4.85
N ASP A 257 2.03 9.23 4.89
CA ASP A 257 1.52 8.09 4.13
C ASP A 257 0.60 7.28 5.04
N HIS A 258 -0.68 7.19 4.68
CA HIS A 258 -1.68 6.53 5.49
C HIS A 258 -2.30 5.33 4.78
N VAL A 259 -2.74 4.37 5.56
CA VAL A 259 -3.60 3.27 5.16
C VAL A 259 -4.84 3.32 6.03
N PHE A 260 -5.94 3.79 5.47
CA PHE A 260 -7.25 3.77 6.11
C PHE A 260 -8.03 2.55 5.65
N VAL A 261 -8.84 2.00 6.54
CA VAL A 261 -9.67 0.83 6.26
C VAL A 261 -11.09 1.02 6.79
N SER A 262 -12.06 0.36 6.17
CA SER A 262 -13.44 0.34 6.68
C SER A 262 -13.51 -0.20 8.11
N PRO A 263 -14.46 0.29 8.94
CA PRO A 263 -14.56 -0.08 10.35
C PRO A 263 -14.67 -1.57 10.64
N GLU A 264 -15.31 -2.34 9.74
CA GLU A 264 -15.50 -3.80 9.88
C GLU A 264 -14.22 -4.61 9.63
N LEU A 265 -13.24 -4.07 8.90
CA LEU A 265 -11.98 -4.77 8.66
C LEU A 265 -11.14 -4.85 9.95
N LYS A 266 -10.64 -6.04 10.26
CA LYS A 266 -9.74 -6.23 11.39
C LYS A 266 -8.30 -5.99 10.94
N VAL A 267 -7.58 -5.15 11.67
CA VAL A 267 -6.16 -4.86 11.42
C VAL A 267 -5.31 -5.71 12.35
N GLU A 268 -4.59 -6.66 11.79
CA GLU A 268 -3.72 -7.57 12.55
C GLU A 268 -2.36 -6.92 12.86
N SER A 269 -1.76 -6.30 11.85
CA SER A 269 -0.47 -5.61 12.01
C SER A 269 -0.33 -4.43 11.06
N TYR A 270 0.44 -3.44 11.50
CA TYR A 270 0.85 -2.25 10.75
C TYR A 270 2.37 -2.12 10.85
N GLY A 271 3.04 -1.83 9.74
CA GLY A 271 4.49 -1.62 9.72
C GLY A 271 4.91 -0.50 8.79
N VAL A 272 5.87 0.32 9.26
CA VAL A 272 6.67 1.23 8.44
C VAL A 272 8.04 0.59 8.26
N PHE A 273 8.44 0.35 7.01
CA PHE A 273 9.65 -0.42 6.71
C PHE A 273 10.80 0.52 6.34
N THR A 274 11.70 0.71 7.27
CA THR A 274 12.84 1.67 7.21
C THR A 274 14.11 1.03 6.66
N ASN A 275 14.02 0.03 5.80
CA ASN A 275 15.19 -0.59 5.20
C ASN A 275 15.93 0.38 4.28
N SER A 276 17.23 0.20 4.22
CA SER A 276 18.15 0.98 3.41
C SER A 276 19.04 0.06 2.58
N TYR A 277 19.75 0.62 1.63
CA TYR A 277 20.76 -0.08 0.83
C TYR A 277 22.09 0.67 0.88
N TRP A 278 23.14 0.03 0.37
CA TRP A 278 24.48 0.56 0.43
C TRP A 278 25.03 0.76 -0.99
N THR A 279 25.75 1.85 -1.20
CA THR A 279 26.51 2.11 -2.42
C THR A 279 27.97 2.26 -2.06
N PRO A 280 28.90 1.69 -2.86
CA PRO A 280 30.35 1.85 -2.61
C PRO A 280 30.73 3.33 -2.58
N ASP A 281 31.60 3.71 -1.66
CA ASP A 281 32.28 4.99 -1.70
C ASP A 281 33.47 4.95 -2.67
N GLU A 282 33.92 6.13 -3.14
CA GLU A 282 35.04 6.21 -4.06
C GLU A 282 36.38 5.89 -3.40
N THR A 283 36.44 5.83 -2.06
CA THR A 283 37.63 5.48 -1.28
C THR A 283 37.59 4.02 -0.88
N GLU A 284 38.42 3.20 -1.48
CA GLU A 284 38.62 1.80 -1.12
C GLU A 284 39.50 1.69 0.14
N GLU A 285 38.92 1.82 1.32
CA GLU A 285 39.59 1.44 2.56
C GLU A 285 38.87 0.25 3.19
N THR A 286 39.55 -0.89 3.25
CA THR A 286 39.07 -2.05 4.02
C THR A 286 39.43 -1.88 5.49
N LEU A 287 38.41 -1.77 6.34
CA LEU A 287 38.56 -1.66 7.78
C LEU A 287 38.47 -3.05 8.44
N LYS A 288 39.40 -3.35 9.32
CA LYS A 288 39.33 -4.53 10.21
C LYS A 288 39.09 -4.07 11.63
N SER A 289 38.11 -4.66 12.29
CA SER A 289 37.91 -4.46 13.75
C SER A 289 38.71 -5.52 14.52
N SER A 290 39.43 -5.10 15.58
CA SER A 290 40.15 -6.02 16.47
C SER A 290 39.21 -6.99 17.21
N ASP A 291 37.93 -6.61 17.36
CA ASP A 291 36.93 -7.37 18.09
C ASP A 291 36.00 -8.22 17.18
N ALA A 292 36.26 -8.20 15.87
CA ALA A 292 35.52 -9.01 14.91
C ALA A 292 36.27 -10.30 14.58
N PRO A 293 35.57 -11.38 14.16
CA PRO A 293 36.20 -12.56 13.58
C PRO A 293 37.14 -12.19 12.42
N GLN A 294 38.24 -12.93 12.24
CA GLN A 294 39.27 -12.62 11.23
C GLN A 294 38.74 -12.64 9.78
N GLU A 295 37.65 -13.36 9.55
CA GLU A 295 36.98 -13.49 8.25
C GLU A 295 36.17 -12.24 7.88
N ILE A 296 35.88 -11.35 8.87
CA ILE A 296 35.07 -10.17 8.63
C ILE A 296 35.97 -8.97 8.29
N SER A 297 35.65 -8.29 7.20
CA SER A 297 36.18 -6.98 6.85
C SER A 297 35.02 -6.03 6.58
N PHE A 298 35.24 -4.75 6.80
CA PHE A 298 34.28 -3.70 6.52
C PHE A 298 34.83 -2.80 5.43
N ASP A 299 34.00 -2.54 4.43
CA ASP A 299 34.31 -1.60 3.35
C ASP A 299 33.56 -0.28 3.57
N ASN A 300 34.08 0.80 3.02
CA ASN A 300 33.41 2.11 3.09
C ASN A 300 32.25 2.16 2.10
N TYR A 301 31.06 2.34 2.62
CA TYR A 301 29.82 2.43 1.85
C TYR A 301 28.94 3.56 2.36
N THR A 302 28.30 4.27 1.43
CA THR A 302 27.26 5.25 1.77
C THR A 302 25.92 4.52 1.91
N ARG A 303 25.28 4.69 3.07
CA ARG A 303 23.92 4.20 3.34
C ARG A 303 22.89 5.11 2.65
N ARG A 304 21.90 4.51 1.96
CA ARG A 304 20.87 5.22 1.20
C ARG A 304 19.49 4.66 1.44
N ASN A 305 18.47 5.52 1.38
CA ASN A 305 17.08 5.13 1.37
C ASN A 305 16.59 4.87 -0.07
N PRO A 306 15.77 3.85 -0.34
CA PRO A 306 15.25 3.56 -1.68
C PRO A 306 14.29 4.63 -2.21
N SER A 307 13.58 5.31 -1.32
CA SER A 307 12.72 6.48 -1.57
C SER A 307 12.91 7.49 -0.46
N ASP A 308 12.49 8.73 -0.68
CA ASP A 308 12.37 9.75 0.38
C ASP A 308 11.16 9.49 1.30
N HIS A 309 10.37 8.45 1.00
CA HIS A 309 9.33 7.89 1.87
C HIS A 309 9.65 6.44 2.24
N TYR A 310 9.13 6.00 3.38
CA TYR A 310 9.13 4.60 3.78
C TYR A 310 7.80 3.94 3.43
N PRO A 311 7.80 2.70 2.89
CA PRO A 311 6.55 1.99 2.62
C PRO A 311 5.83 1.61 3.90
N VAL A 312 4.51 1.63 3.81
CA VAL A 312 3.60 1.17 4.86
C VAL A 312 2.93 -0.11 4.40
N PHE A 313 3.02 -1.19 5.18
CA PHE A 313 2.31 -2.43 4.93
C PHE A 313 1.43 -2.82 6.11
N VAL A 314 0.23 -3.29 5.80
CA VAL A 314 -0.81 -3.58 6.79
C VAL A 314 -1.44 -4.94 6.50
N LYS A 315 -1.56 -5.80 7.51
CA LYS A 315 -2.34 -7.04 7.40
C LYS A 315 -3.76 -6.79 7.86
N VAL A 316 -4.69 -6.98 6.94
CA VAL A 316 -6.12 -6.82 7.17
C VAL A 316 -6.86 -8.16 7.00
N ARG A 317 -7.97 -8.30 7.72
CA ARG A 317 -8.86 -9.47 7.63
C ARG A 317 -10.29 -8.99 7.42
N PHE A 318 -10.93 -9.61 6.44
CA PHE A 318 -12.33 -9.38 6.08
C PHE A 318 -13.27 -10.22 6.92
#